data_f4f3b9cc907d6c211f9846eebc257649
#
_entry.id   f4f3b9cc907d6c211f9846eebc257649
#
_cell.length_a   1.000
_cell.length_b   1.000
_cell.length_c   1.000
_cell.angle_alpha   90.00
_cell.angle_beta   90.00
_cell.angle_gamma   90.00
#
_symmetry.space_group_name_H-M   'P 1'
#
loop_
_entity.id
_entity.type
_entity.pdbx_description
1 polymer ?
#
loop_
_entity_poly.entity_id
_entity_poly.type
_entity_poly.pdbx_seq_one_letter_code
_entity_poly.pdbx_strand_id
1 'polypeptide(L)'
;MKRVLAIILGGGKGSRLYPLTKMRAKPAVPLAGKYRLIDIPISNCINSGIEKMYVLTQFNSASLNRHIGRTYNLNGPFGQGFVEVLAAQQTPDSPKWFEGTADAVRKYQWLFQEWDVDEYLILSGDQLYRMDYSLFVQHHSCLLYTSPSPRDSGKSRMPSSA
;
A
#
# COMPACT_ATOMS: atom_id res chain seq x y z
N MET A 1 21.53 0.71 2.14
CA MET A 1 20.14 0.32 2.44
C MET A 1 19.61 -0.41 1.22
N LYS A 2 18.86 -1.51 1.36
CA LYS A 2 18.24 -2.17 0.21
C LYS A 2 17.24 -1.23 -0.46
N ARG A 3 17.10 -1.36 -1.77
CA ARG A 3 16.15 -0.56 -2.55
C ARG A 3 14.75 -1.14 -2.35
N VAL A 4 13.87 -0.38 -1.70
CA VAL A 4 12.53 -0.81 -1.34
C VAL A 4 11.50 0.02 -2.09
N LEU A 5 10.47 -0.63 -2.64
CA LEU A 5 9.29 0.00 -3.18
C LEU A 5 8.10 -0.28 -2.25
N ALA A 6 7.46 0.77 -1.73
CA ALA A 6 6.28 0.62 -0.92
C ALA A 6 5.00 0.60 -1.79
N ILE A 7 4.08 -0.30 -1.46
CA ILE A 7 2.78 -0.44 -2.11
C ILE A 7 1.71 -0.32 -1.03
N ILE A 8 1.01 0.81 -1.01
CA ILE A 8 0.00 1.11 0.01
C ILE A 8 -1.38 0.79 -0.55
N LEU A 9 -2.09 -0.14 0.07
CA LEU A 9 -3.40 -0.59 -0.35
C LEU A 9 -4.49 0.34 0.18
N GLY A 10 -4.97 1.25 -0.66
CA GLY A 10 -6.02 2.22 -0.36
C GLY A 10 -7.41 1.82 -0.83
N GLY A 11 -7.61 0.55 -1.20
CA GLY A 11 -8.87 0.05 -1.74
C GLY A 11 -9.87 -0.36 -0.66
N GLY A 12 -11.17 -0.33 -1.02
CA GLY A 12 -12.27 -0.78 -0.19
C GLY A 12 -13.39 0.25 -0.08
N LYS A 13 -14.64 -0.22 -0.04
CA LYS A 13 -15.84 0.65 0.04
C LYS A 13 -15.92 1.47 1.33
N GLY A 14 -15.23 1.03 2.40
CA GLY A 14 -15.22 1.74 3.67
C GLY A 14 -16.59 1.84 4.35
N SER A 15 -17.49 0.92 4.11
CA SER A 15 -18.88 0.95 4.61
C SER A 15 -19.00 1.10 6.12
N ARG A 16 -18.03 0.57 6.87
CA ARG A 16 -17.99 0.68 8.35
C ARG A 16 -17.75 2.10 8.86
N LEU A 17 -17.22 2.99 8.04
CA LEU A 17 -16.96 4.40 8.37
C LEU A 17 -18.00 5.35 7.75
N TYR A 18 -19.14 4.84 7.27
CA TYR A 18 -20.23 5.69 6.83
C TYR A 18 -20.72 6.57 8.00
N PRO A 19 -21.01 7.88 7.79
CA PRO A 19 -21.08 8.60 6.51
C PRO A 19 -19.75 9.23 6.03
N LEU A 20 -18.64 9.06 6.74
CA LEU A 20 -17.33 9.69 6.41
C LEU A 20 -16.82 9.25 5.03
N THR A 21 -17.17 8.03 4.61
CA THR A 21 -16.76 7.43 3.33
C THR A 21 -17.78 7.60 2.21
N LYS A 22 -18.86 8.37 2.42
CA LYS A 22 -19.92 8.59 1.42
C LYS A 22 -19.35 9.18 0.11
N MET A 23 -18.45 10.17 0.22
CA MET A 23 -17.91 10.93 -0.91
C MET A 23 -16.39 10.78 -1.08
N ARG A 24 -15.75 9.88 -0.34
CA ARG A 24 -14.29 9.74 -0.33
C ARG A 24 -13.85 8.31 0.01
N ALA A 25 -12.70 7.92 -0.51
CA ALA A 25 -12.06 6.65 -0.14
C ALA A 25 -11.70 6.63 1.35
N LYS A 26 -11.68 5.45 1.95
CA LYS A 26 -11.34 5.27 3.37
C LYS A 26 -10.01 5.92 3.77
N PRO A 27 -8.90 5.78 3.01
CA PRO A 27 -7.64 6.43 3.32
C PRO A 27 -7.69 7.97 3.27
N ALA A 28 -8.69 8.54 2.58
CA ALA A 28 -8.88 9.99 2.47
C ALA A 28 -9.71 10.58 3.62
N VAL A 29 -10.12 9.79 4.59
CA VAL A 29 -10.86 10.27 5.78
C VAL A 29 -9.96 11.19 6.59
N PRO A 30 -10.44 12.41 6.95
CA PRO A 30 -9.66 13.36 7.75
C PRO A 30 -9.32 12.80 9.13
N LEU A 31 -8.11 13.11 9.57
CA LEU A 31 -7.58 12.80 10.88
C LEU A 31 -6.95 14.05 11.49
N ALA A 32 -7.29 14.36 12.75
CA ALA A 32 -6.72 15.50 13.50
C ALA A 32 -6.73 16.84 12.72
N GLY A 33 -7.75 17.09 11.92
CA GLY A 33 -7.98 18.35 11.21
C GLY A 33 -7.20 18.51 9.90
N LYS A 34 -5.89 18.34 9.90
CA LYS A 34 -5.01 18.58 8.74
C LYS A 34 -4.72 17.32 7.94
N TYR A 35 -4.60 16.19 8.63
CA TYR A 35 -4.13 14.94 8.07
C TYR A 35 -5.26 14.08 7.54
N ARG A 36 -4.90 13.03 6.83
CA ARG A 36 -5.77 11.95 6.40
C ARG A 36 -5.18 10.62 6.86
N LEU A 37 -5.97 9.58 6.92
CA LEU A 37 -5.50 8.25 7.34
C LEU A 37 -4.27 7.80 6.56
N ILE A 38 -4.23 8.08 5.25
CA ILE A 38 -3.12 7.72 4.36
C ILE A 38 -1.79 8.40 4.72
N ASP A 39 -1.84 9.56 5.38
CA ASP A 39 -0.62 10.30 5.74
C ASP A 39 0.22 9.54 6.75
N ILE A 40 -0.39 8.65 7.55
CA ILE A 40 0.34 7.86 8.53
C ILE A 40 1.30 6.86 7.87
N PRO A 41 0.84 5.92 7.01
CA PRO A 41 1.77 5.00 6.35
C PRO A 41 2.75 5.72 5.42
N ILE A 42 2.35 6.79 4.72
CA ILE A 42 3.27 7.57 3.88
C ILE A 42 4.36 8.21 4.75
N SER A 43 4.01 8.86 5.87
CA SER A 43 4.98 9.49 6.77
C SER A 43 5.92 8.46 7.40
N ASN A 44 5.41 7.28 7.78
CA ASN A 44 6.26 6.21 8.28
C ASN A 44 7.26 5.73 7.21
N CYS A 45 6.85 5.61 5.93
CA CYS A 45 7.75 5.28 4.83
C CYS A 45 8.85 6.34 4.68
N ILE A 46 8.48 7.63 4.59
CA ILE A 46 9.42 8.74 4.43
C ILE A 46 10.42 8.76 5.61
N ASN A 47 9.94 8.65 6.84
CA ASN A 47 10.78 8.62 8.04
C ASN A 47 11.70 7.39 8.11
N SER A 48 11.36 6.32 7.38
CA SER A 48 12.16 5.10 7.25
C SER A 48 13.09 5.12 6.04
N GLY A 49 13.19 6.25 5.31
CA GLY A 49 14.03 6.39 4.12
C GLY A 49 13.48 5.63 2.89
N ILE A 50 12.17 5.31 2.88
CA ILE A 50 11.50 4.69 1.74
C ILE A 50 10.77 5.80 0.98
N GLU A 51 11.31 6.20 -0.16
CA GLU A 51 10.84 7.37 -0.90
C GLU A 51 10.03 7.03 -2.15
N LYS A 52 10.03 5.76 -2.59
CA LYS A 52 9.27 5.28 -3.75
C LYS A 52 8.01 4.58 -3.28
N MET A 53 6.85 5.17 -3.58
CA MET A 53 5.57 4.67 -3.07
C MET A 53 4.47 4.72 -4.12
N TYR A 54 3.76 3.60 -4.28
CA TYR A 54 2.50 3.52 -5.00
C TYR A 54 1.33 3.37 -4.03
N VAL A 55 0.25 4.09 -4.28
CA VAL A 55 -1.00 4.00 -3.53
C VAL A 55 -2.09 3.43 -4.44
N LEU A 56 -2.48 2.18 -4.21
CA LEU A 56 -3.53 1.51 -5.00
C LEU A 56 -4.91 1.90 -4.49
N THR A 57 -5.76 2.45 -5.37
CA THR A 57 -7.10 2.90 -5.03
C THR A 57 -8.15 2.30 -5.96
N GLN A 58 -9.38 2.18 -5.47
CA GLN A 58 -10.49 1.61 -6.25
C GLN A 58 -11.72 2.50 -6.26
N PHE A 59 -12.17 2.99 -5.09
CA PHE A 59 -13.40 3.74 -4.94
C PHE A 59 -13.14 5.17 -4.50
N ASN A 60 -13.95 6.14 -5.02
CA ASN A 60 -13.97 7.54 -4.58
C ASN A 60 -12.58 8.17 -4.40
N SER A 61 -11.66 7.90 -5.33
CA SER A 61 -10.24 8.25 -5.21
C SER A 61 -9.93 9.73 -5.48
N ALA A 62 -10.84 10.50 -6.09
CA ALA A 62 -10.57 11.89 -6.52
C ALA A 62 -10.04 12.79 -5.39
N SER A 63 -10.62 12.68 -4.18
CA SER A 63 -10.16 13.49 -3.04
C SER A 63 -8.81 13.03 -2.49
N LEU A 64 -8.52 11.74 -2.60
CA LEU A 64 -7.24 11.14 -2.22
C LEU A 64 -6.14 11.57 -3.19
N ASN A 65 -6.39 11.45 -4.50
CA ASN A 65 -5.45 11.86 -5.56
C ASN A 65 -5.07 13.34 -5.41
N ARG A 66 -6.07 14.20 -5.19
CA ARG A 66 -5.84 15.63 -4.96
C ARG A 66 -5.00 15.90 -3.72
N HIS A 67 -5.25 15.17 -2.64
CA HIS A 67 -4.49 15.32 -1.41
C HIS A 67 -3.03 14.90 -1.61
N ILE A 68 -2.79 13.71 -2.12
CA ILE A 68 -1.45 13.18 -2.36
C ILE A 68 -0.67 14.09 -3.31
N GLY A 69 -1.23 14.46 -4.46
CA GLY A 69 -0.57 15.30 -5.45
C GLY A 69 -0.23 16.73 -4.96
N ARG A 70 -0.93 17.22 -3.92
CA ARG A 70 -0.63 18.54 -3.33
C ARG A 70 0.31 18.47 -2.14
N THR A 71 0.32 17.36 -1.44
CA THR A 71 1.05 17.22 -0.16
C THR A 71 2.41 16.58 -0.35
N TYR A 72 2.48 15.57 -1.22
CA TYR A 72 3.68 14.75 -1.39
C TYR A 72 4.32 14.97 -2.76
N ASN A 73 5.05 16.06 -2.90
CA ASN A 73 5.91 16.29 -4.05
C ASN A 73 7.36 16.00 -3.64
N LEU A 74 7.77 14.74 -3.76
CA LEU A 74 9.12 14.30 -3.44
C LEU A 74 10.12 14.52 -4.57
N ASN A 75 9.67 15.06 -5.71
CA ASN A 75 10.49 15.41 -6.86
C ASN A 75 11.26 16.72 -6.61
N GLY A 76 12.10 16.73 -5.59
CA GLY A 76 13.05 17.83 -5.37
C GLY A 76 14.27 17.70 -6.31
N PRO A 77 15.11 18.76 -6.43
CA PRO A 77 16.29 18.74 -7.30
C PRO A 77 17.33 17.66 -6.92
N PHE A 78 17.17 17.02 -5.78
CA PHE A 78 18.05 15.97 -5.26
C PHE A 78 17.35 14.67 -4.91
N GLY A 79 16.01 14.57 -5.06
CA GLY A 79 15.22 13.39 -4.69
C GLY A 79 14.72 12.62 -5.91
N GLN A 80 14.91 11.30 -5.92
CA GLN A 80 14.32 10.38 -6.91
C GLN A 80 13.04 9.72 -6.34
N GLY A 81 12.46 10.31 -5.30
CA GLY A 81 11.29 9.78 -4.63
C GLY A 81 9.98 10.20 -5.31
N PHE A 82 8.96 9.38 -5.16
CA PHE A 82 7.61 9.71 -5.62
C PHE A 82 6.54 9.08 -4.71
N VAL A 83 5.37 9.71 -4.69
CA VAL A 83 4.14 9.11 -4.17
C VAL A 83 3.09 9.22 -5.27
N GLU A 84 2.79 8.10 -5.91
CA GLU A 84 1.87 8.05 -7.04
C GLU A 84 0.63 7.22 -6.72
N VAL A 85 -0.53 7.68 -7.18
CA VAL A 85 -1.80 6.99 -6.99
C VAL A 85 -2.16 6.21 -8.24
N LEU A 86 -2.30 4.91 -8.09
CA LEU A 86 -2.76 3.99 -9.13
C LEU A 86 -4.23 3.64 -8.88
N ALA A 87 -5.11 4.09 -9.76
CA ALA A 87 -6.53 3.78 -9.69
C ALA A 87 -6.82 2.46 -10.40
N ALA A 88 -7.76 1.66 -9.88
CA ALA A 88 -8.22 0.48 -10.57
C ALA A 88 -8.68 0.82 -11.99
N GLN A 89 -8.10 0.17 -12.98
CA GLN A 89 -8.46 0.32 -14.37
C GLN A 89 -9.27 -0.89 -14.84
N GLN A 90 -10.31 -0.62 -15.61
CA GLN A 90 -11.02 -1.64 -16.37
C GLN A 90 -10.37 -1.72 -17.76
N THR A 91 -9.92 -2.89 -18.12
CA THR A 91 -9.45 -3.18 -19.49
C THR A 91 -10.52 -3.94 -20.25
N PRO A 92 -10.55 -3.89 -21.60
CA PRO A 92 -11.50 -4.67 -22.39
C PRO A 92 -11.47 -6.16 -22.05
N ASP A 93 -10.28 -6.68 -21.72
CA ASP A 93 -10.06 -8.09 -21.37
C ASP A 93 -10.40 -8.43 -19.92
N SER A 94 -10.52 -7.43 -19.05
CA SER A 94 -10.84 -7.59 -17.63
C SER A 94 -11.72 -6.44 -17.13
N PRO A 95 -13.04 -6.51 -17.36
CA PRO A 95 -13.98 -5.45 -16.95
C PRO A 95 -14.24 -5.43 -15.43
N LYS A 96 -13.63 -6.35 -14.70
CA LYS A 96 -13.84 -6.47 -13.25
C LYS A 96 -12.92 -5.53 -12.46
N TRP A 97 -13.47 -4.98 -11.39
CA TRP A 97 -12.71 -4.31 -10.34
C TRP A 97 -11.77 -5.29 -9.65
N PHE A 98 -10.87 -4.78 -8.81
CA PHE A 98 -10.01 -5.67 -8.00
C PHE A 98 -10.87 -6.63 -7.16
N GLU A 99 -10.62 -7.91 -7.30
CA GLU A 99 -11.32 -8.95 -6.53
C GLU A 99 -10.79 -9.07 -5.09
N GLY A 100 -9.62 -8.45 -4.82
CA GLY A 100 -9.01 -8.42 -3.51
C GLY A 100 -7.67 -7.66 -3.51
N THR A 101 -7.03 -7.61 -2.36
CA THR A 101 -5.75 -6.89 -2.18
C THR A 101 -4.62 -7.49 -3.01
N ALA A 102 -4.54 -8.81 -3.06
CA ALA A 102 -3.53 -9.51 -3.86
C ALA A 102 -3.75 -9.33 -5.36
N ASP A 103 -5.00 -9.28 -5.82
CA ASP A 103 -5.35 -9.02 -7.21
C ASP A 103 -4.93 -7.60 -7.63
N ALA A 104 -5.12 -6.62 -6.77
CA ALA A 104 -4.69 -5.25 -6.99
C ALA A 104 -3.17 -5.16 -7.23
N VAL A 105 -2.38 -5.84 -6.41
CA VAL A 105 -0.92 -5.89 -6.57
C VAL A 105 -0.54 -6.61 -7.86
N ARG A 106 -1.18 -7.73 -8.15
CA ARG A 106 -0.89 -8.54 -9.34
C ARG A 106 -1.14 -7.79 -10.64
N LYS A 107 -2.23 -7.01 -10.72
CA LYS A 107 -2.56 -6.23 -11.92
C LYS A 107 -1.53 -5.13 -12.24
N TYR A 108 -0.80 -4.66 -11.25
CA TYR A 108 0.24 -3.65 -11.42
C TYR A 108 1.67 -4.22 -11.31
N GLN A 109 1.82 -5.53 -11.25
CA GLN A 109 3.13 -6.16 -11.11
C GLN A 109 4.10 -5.74 -12.22
N TRP A 110 3.63 -5.59 -13.44
CA TRP A 110 4.42 -5.13 -14.58
C TRP A 110 5.06 -3.76 -14.33
N LEU A 111 4.32 -2.82 -13.74
CA LEU A 111 4.80 -1.47 -13.41
C LEU A 111 5.83 -1.52 -12.28
N PHE A 112 5.60 -2.37 -11.28
CA PHE A 112 6.52 -2.49 -10.14
C PHE A 112 7.85 -3.12 -10.56
N GLN A 113 7.83 -3.99 -11.57
CA GLN A 113 9.03 -4.63 -12.12
C GLN A 113 9.90 -3.69 -12.97
N GLU A 114 9.39 -2.54 -13.40
CA GLU A 114 10.20 -1.51 -14.06
C GLU A 114 11.24 -0.89 -13.12
N TRP A 115 10.99 -0.97 -11.81
CA TRP A 115 11.90 -0.48 -10.81
C TRP A 115 12.91 -1.55 -10.41
N ASP A 116 14.19 -1.18 -10.44
CA ASP A 116 15.27 -2.03 -9.94
C ASP A 116 15.28 -1.97 -8.40
N VAL A 117 14.40 -2.76 -7.76
CA VAL A 117 14.24 -2.84 -6.31
C VAL A 117 14.49 -4.25 -5.80
N ASP A 118 14.98 -4.34 -4.58
CA ASP A 118 15.32 -5.61 -3.94
C ASP A 118 14.10 -6.22 -3.23
N GLU A 119 13.22 -5.35 -2.70
CA GLU A 119 12.10 -5.77 -1.86
C GLU A 119 10.86 -4.89 -2.07
N TYR A 120 9.68 -5.50 -1.92
CA TYR A 120 8.40 -4.81 -1.93
C TYR A 120 7.83 -4.75 -0.51
N LEU A 121 7.49 -3.56 -0.04
CA LEU A 121 6.80 -3.35 1.23
C LEU A 121 5.31 -3.10 1.00
N ILE A 122 4.46 -4.08 1.29
CA ILE A 122 3.01 -3.98 1.10
C ILE A 122 2.36 -3.55 2.41
N LEU A 123 1.66 -2.42 2.39
CA LEU A 123 1.04 -1.80 3.55
C LEU A 123 -0.46 -1.59 3.36
N SER A 124 -1.22 -1.61 4.46
CA SER A 124 -2.60 -1.16 4.47
C SER A 124 -2.66 0.37 4.63
N GLY A 125 -3.50 1.04 3.83
CA GLY A 125 -3.63 2.50 3.83
C GLY A 125 -4.55 3.07 4.92
N ASP A 126 -5.05 2.23 5.84
CA ASP A 126 -6.01 2.60 6.89
C ASP A 126 -5.52 2.29 8.31
N GLN A 127 -4.27 1.95 8.46
CA GLN A 127 -3.66 1.65 9.76
C GLN A 127 -3.17 2.90 10.47
N LEU A 128 -3.42 2.97 11.78
CA LEU A 128 -3.02 4.07 12.65
C LEU A 128 -1.97 3.57 13.64
N TYR A 129 -0.73 3.53 13.20
CA TYR A 129 0.40 3.21 14.08
C TYR A 129 1.66 3.94 13.62
N ARG A 130 2.56 4.19 14.55
CA ARG A 130 3.91 4.68 14.27
C ARG A 130 4.86 3.49 14.24
N MET A 131 5.59 3.33 13.14
CA MET A 131 6.54 2.23 12.96
C MET A 131 7.71 2.68 12.10
N ASP A 132 8.90 2.24 12.45
CA ASP A 132 10.08 2.34 11.61
C ASP A 132 10.12 1.11 10.69
N TYR A 133 9.81 1.33 9.42
CA TYR A 133 9.81 0.26 8.42
C TYR A 133 11.23 -0.16 8.01
N SER A 134 12.26 0.64 8.29
CA SER A 134 13.65 0.25 8.01
C SER A 134 14.04 -0.97 8.84
N LEU A 135 13.66 -1.01 10.11
CA LEU A 135 13.87 -2.14 11.00
C LEU A 135 13.08 -3.37 10.54
N PHE A 136 11.85 -3.16 10.09
CA PHE A 136 11.01 -4.24 9.58
C PHE A 136 11.60 -4.88 8.32
N VAL A 137 12.04 -4.07 7.35
CA VAL A 137 12.70 -4.52 6.13
C VAL A 137 14.02 -5.23 6.46
N GLN A 138 14.82 -4.65 7.36
CA GLN A 138 16.07 -5.26 7.79
C GLN A 138 15.85 -6.64 8.42
N HIS A 139 14.85 -6.77 9.27
CA HIS A 139 14.49 -8.05 9.88
C HIS A 139 14.08 -9.08 8.82
N HIS A 140 13.25 -8.70 7.85
CA HIS A 140 12.88 -9.56 6.73
C HIS A 140 14.11 -10.02 5.94
N SER A 141 14.99 -9.10 5.59
CA SER A 141 16.22 -9.37 4.85
C SER A 141 17.18 -10.32 5.57
N CYS A 142 17.26 -10.21 6.91
CA CYS A 142 18.14 -11.05 7.70
C CYS A 142 17.62 -12.50 7.83
N LEU A 143 16.31 -12.67 7.90
CA LEU A 143 15.71 -13.98 8.20
C LEU A 143 15.27 -14.75 6.97
N LEU A 144 15.18 -14.12 5.79
CA LEU A 144 14.70 -14.70 4.52
C LEU A 144 13.27 -15.32 4.59
N TYR A 145 12.74 -15.59 5.80
CA TYR A 145 11.46 -16.25 6.07
C TYR A 145 10.76 -15.65 7.29
N THR A 146 10.38 -14.39 7.23
CA THR A 146 9.75 -13.73 8.39
C THR A 146 8.27 -14.03 8.54
N SER A 147 7.63 -14.56 7.51
CA SER A 147 6.24 -14.98 7.58
C SER A 147 6.00 -16.11 6.60
N PRO A 148 6.38 -17.35 6.95
CA PRO A 148 6.04 -18.48 6.10
C PRO A 148 4.52 -18.57 5.98
N SER A 149 4.02 -18.57 4.76
CA SER A 149 2.61 -18.84 4.51
C SER A 149 2.27 -20.22 5.07
N PRO A 150 1.11 -20.43 5.69
CA PRO A 150 0.66 -21.76 6.09
C PRO A 150 0.69 -22.78 4.93
N ARG A 151 0.62 -22.30 3.69
CA ARG A 151 0.77 -23.14 2.49
C ARG A 151 2.21 -23.59 2.25
N ASP A 152 3.17 -22.78 2.64
CA ASP A 152 4.60 -23.08 2.42
C ASP A 152 5.17 -23.99 3.51
N SER A 153 4.56 -23.99 4.70
CA SER A 153 5.06 -24.74 5.86
C SER A 153 4.76 -26.23 5.82
N GLY A 154 3.97 -26.73 4.88
CA GLY A 154 3.55 -28.13 4.81
C GLY A 154 2.80 -28.66 6.04
N LYS A 155 2.60 -27.80 7.06
CA LYS A 155 2.01 -28.13 8.35
C LYS A 155 0.52 -27.81 8.47
N SER A 156 -0.11 -27.36 7.40
CA SER A 156 -1.55 -27.06 7.38
C SER A 156 -2.45 -28.27 7.11
N ARG A 157 -1.96 -29.48 7.38
CA ARG A 157 -2.87 -30.63 7.46
C ARG A 157 -3.55 -30.56 8.82
N MET A 158 -4.80 -30.09 8.83
CA MET A 158 -5.68 -30.41 9.94
C MET A 158 -5.68 -31.92 10.14
N PRO A 159 -5.53 -32.44 11.36
CA PRO A 159 -5.78 -33.84 11.60
C PRO A 159 -7.21 -34.13 11.18
N SER A 160 -7.37 -35.06 10.25
CA SER A 160 -8.69 -35.60 9.93
C SER A 160 -9.22 -36.20 11.23
N SER A 161 -10.27 -35.59 11.77
CA SER A 161 -11.04 -36.22 12.87
C SER A 161 -11.52 -37.56 12.39
N ALA A 162 -10.99 -38.60 13.00
CA ALA A 162 -11.58 -39.92 12.97
C ALA A 162 -12.85 -39.93 13.82
#